data_962751c69018d98da9a71bd83d6c58e0
#
_entry.id   962751c69018d98da9a71bd83d6c58e0
#
_cell.length_a   1.000
_cell.length_b   1.000
_cell.length_c   1.000
_cell.angle_alpha   90.00
_cell.angle_beta   90.00
_cell.angle_gamma   90.00
#
_symmetry.space_group_name_H-M   'P 1'
#
loop_
_entity.id
_entity.type
_entity.pdbx_description
1 polymer ?
#
loop_
_entity_poly.entity_id
_entity_poly.type
_entity_poly.pdbx_seq_one_letter_code
_entity_poly.pdbx_strand_id
1 'polypeptide(L)'
;MTDAQAALMDRMYRPQRRIYDLTRKHYLLGRDETINALSPPPGSHVLEICCGTGRNLIRASRLYPQARFYGMDISSVMLDEARAKAARARIVAPMAFAEGDATDFDAQALFGVARFERIFISYALSMVPAWREALAHAFDLLTPEGELHVVDFGDQAGLPLWFRVALAKWLACFHVTPRGELAGEFAAQAQAKGLAHRHEALYRGYAFHEVATPKRA
;
A
#
# COMPACT_ATOMS: atom_id res chain seq x y z
N MET A 1 -15.94 -6.24 -4.52
CA MET A 1 -15.81 -5.37 -5.73
C MET A 1 -16.18 -6.17 -6.97
N THR A 2 -16.70 -5.53 -8.02
CA THR A 2 -17.23 -6.23 -9.19
C THR A 2 -16.14 -6.44 -10.26
N ASP A 3 -16.28 -7.50 -11.11
CA ASP A 3 -15.45 -7.74 -12.33
C ASP A 3 -15.30 -6.48 -13.19
N ALA A 4 -16.28 -5.58 -13.13
CA ALA A 4 -16.26 -4.29 -13.82
C ALA A 4 -15.13 -3.36 -13.32
N GLN A 5 -14.76 -3.42 -12.05
CA GLN A 5 -13.70 -2.57 -11.48
C GLN A 5 -12.32 -3.12 -11.80
N ALA A 6 -12.15 -4.44 -11.78
CA ALA A 6 -10.92 -5.09 -12.27
C ALA A 6 -10.70 -4.77 -13.75
N ALA A 7 -11.74 -4.89 -14.59
CA ALA A 7 -11.67 -4.57 -16.01
C ALA A 7 -11.39 -3.08 -16.28
N LEU A 8 -11.94 -2.17 -15.46
CA LEU A 8 -11.64 -0.73 -15.55
C LEU A 8 -10.17 -0.46 -15.22
N MET A 9 -9.65 -1.05 -14.15
CA MET A 9 -8.25 -0.92 -13.74
C MET A 9 -7.31 -1.47 -14.81
N ASP A 10 -7.56 -2.65 -15.33
CA ASP A 10 -6.77 -3.24 -16.41
C ASP A 10 -6.77 -2.36 -17.68
N ARG A 11 -7.94 -1.80 -18.06
CA ARG A 11 -8.05 -0.90 -19.20
C ARG A 11 -7.28 0.41 -19.03
N MET A 12 -7.25 0.94 -17.80
CA MET A 12 -6.48 2.16 -17.47
C MET A 12 -4.97 1.91 -17.49
N TYR A 13 -4.53 0.74 -17.00
CA TYR A 13 -3.10 0.46 -16.82
C TYR A 13 -2.42 -0.13 -18.07
N ARG A 14 -3.16 -0.81 -18.95
CA ARG A 14 -2.60 -1.43 -20.16
C ARG A 14 -1.70 -0.53 -21.01
N PRO A 15 -2.09 0.72 -21.36
CA PRO A 15 -1.25 1.58 -22.20
C PRO A 15 -0.09 2.21 -21.43
N GLN A 16 -0.18 2.35 -20.10
CA GLN A 16 0.73 3.15 -19.28
C GLN A 16 1.76 2.31 -18.49
N ARG A 17 1.62 0.98 -18.45
CA ARG A 17 2.39 0.08 -17.57
C ARG A 17 3.91 0.26 -17.60
N ARG A 18 4.49 0.58 -18.78
CA ARG A 18 5.95 0.75 -18.94
C ARG A 18 6.46 2.11 -18.45
N ILE A 19 5.61 3.13 -18.49
CA ILE A 19 5.92 4.51 -18.08
C ILE A 19 5.41 4.76 -16.66
N TYR A 20 4.53 3.90 -16.15
CA TYR A 20 3.83 4.02 -14.88
C TYR A 20 4.77 4.25 -13.71
N ASP A 21 5.82 3.44 -13.55
CA ASP A 21 6.76 3.59 -12.45
C ASP A 21 7.68 4.79 -12.61
N LEU A 22 8.04 5.15 -13.85
CA LEU A 22 8.93 6.28 -14.11
C LEU A 22 8.25 7.61 -13.73
N THR A 23 6.98 7.77 -14.10
CA THR A 23 6.21 8.96 -13.74
C THR A 23 5.90 9.00 -12.26
N ARG A 24 5.47 7.87 -11.67
CA ARG A 24 5.05 7.77 -10.27
C ARG A 24 6.21 7.89 -9.27
N LYS A 25 7.43 7.60 -9.67
CA LYS A 25 8.62 7.77 -8.81
C LYS A 25 8.76 9.19 -8.28
N HIS A 26 8.34 10.19 -9.04
CA HIS A 26 8.59 11.60 -8.72
C HIS A 26 7.49 12.27 -7.91
N TYR A 27 6.28 11.68 -7.82
CA TYR A 27 5.18 12.30 -7.09
C TYR A 27 4.56 11.44 -5.98
N LEU A 28 4.85 10.15 -5.91
CA LEU A 28 4.44 9.32 -4.77
C LEU A 28 5.53 9.36 -3.69
N LEU A 29 5.61 10.50 -3.01
CA LEU A 29 6.60 10.76 -1.96
C LEU A 29 6.27 9.97 -0.69
N GLY A 30 7.26 9.69 0.16
CA GLY A 30 7.05 8.96 1.43
C GLY A 30 7.09 7.43 1.31
N ARG A 31 7.05 6.86 0.08
CA ARG A 31 7.07 5.40 -0.10
C ARG A 31 8.35 4.76 0.42
N ASP A 32 9.48 5.40 0.17
CA ASP A 32 10.78 4.87 0.57
C ASP A 32 10.96 4.97 2.08
N GLU A 33 10.44 6.03 2.70
CA GLU A 33 10.38 6.23 4.15
C GLU A 33 9.51 5.15 4.81
N THR A 34 8.32 4.91 4.26
CA THR A 34 7.44 3.83 4.73
C THR A 34 8.12 2.47 4.67
N ILE A 35 8.77 2.14 3.54
CA ILE A 35 9.50 0.88 3.40
C ILE A 35 10.64 0.77 4.41
N ASN A 36 11.39 1.85 4.65
CA ASN A 36 12.48 1.87 5.62
C ASN A 36 11.96 1.70 7.07
N ALA A 37 10.74 2.17 7.35
CA ALA A 37 10.11 2.07 8.66
C ALA A 37 9.55 0.68 8.97
N LEU A 38 9.35 -0.19 7.98
CA LEU A 38 8.76 -1.53 8.18
C LEU A 38 9.54 -2.39 9.17
N SER A 39 10.86 -2.34 9.14
CA SER A 39 11.78 -3.07 10.04
C SER A 39 11.27 -4.46 10.46
N PRO A 40 10.93 -5.35 9.51
CA PRO A 40 10.35 -6.63 9.82
C PRO A 40 11.36 -7.52 10.54
N PRO A 41 10.97 -8.28 11.59
CA PRO A 41 11.81 -9.30 12.18
C PRO A 41 12.27 -10.34 11.14
N PRO A 42 13.43 -10.97 11.32
CA PRO A 42 13.85 -12.07 10.44
C PRO A 42 12.81 -13.19 10.37
N GLY A 43 12.55 -13.68 9.15
CA GLY A 43 11.55 -14.74 8.92
C GLY A 43 10.11 -14.26 8.81
N SER A 44 9.82 -12.97 9.07
CA SER A 44 8.46 -12.40 9.03
C SER A 44 7.82 -12.49 7.65
N HIS A 45 6.50 -12.51 7.65
CA HIS A 45 5.65 -12.35 6.48
C HIS A 45 5.28 -10.87 6.32
N VAL A 46 5.61 -10.29 5.17
CA VAL A 46 5.38 -8.87 4.82
C VAL A 46 4.43 -8.81 3.64
N LEU A 47 3.27 -8.19 3.80
CA LEU A 47 2.24 -8.03 2.78
C LEU A 47 2.14 -6.59 2.29
N GLU A 48 2.13 -6.39 0.97
CA GLU A 48 1.66 -5.17 0.35
C GLU A 48 0.27 -5.39 -0.26
N ILE A 49 -0.72 -4.64 0.22
CA ILE A 49 -2.07 -4.62 -0.34
C ILE A 49 -2.12 -3.57 -1.46
N CYS A 50 -2.68 -3.93 -2.63
CA CYS A 50 -2.67 -3.13 -3.86
C CYS A 50 -1.24 -2.85 -4.34
N CYS A 51 -0.43 -3.89 -4.49
CA CYS A 51 1.00 -3.79 -4.76
C CYS A 51 1.37 -3.27 -6.15
N GLY A 52 0.42 -3.18 -7.06
CA GLY A 52 0.63 -2.73 -8.43
C GLY A 52 1.74 -3.51 -9.14
N THR A 53 2.73 -2.81 -9.63
CA THR A 53 3.88 -3.41 -10.35
C THR A 53 4.97 -3.98 -9.43
N GLY A 54 4.73 -4.11 -8.12
CA GLY A 54 5.63 -4.71 -7.14
C GLY A 54 6.91 -3.91 -6.82
N ARG A 55 6.99 -2.65 -7.24
CA ARG A 55 8.19 -1.79 -7.02
C ARG A 55 8.59 -1.72 -5.55
N ASN A 56 7.61 -1.53 -4.67
CA ASN A 56 7.88 -1.37 -3.24
C ASN A 56 8.32 -2.70 -2.60
N LEU A 57 7.69 -3.82 -2.96
CA LEU A 57 8.10 -5.16 -2.49
C LEU A 57 9.51 -5.50 -2.95
N ILE A 58 9.88 -5.19 -4.20
CA ILE A 58 11.24 -5.39 -4.71
C ILE A 58 12.25 -4.55 -3.92
N ARG A 59 11.89 -3.30 -3.55
CA ARG A 59 12.75 -2.48 -2.70
C ARG A 59 12.85 -3.03 -1.28
N ALA A 60 11.71 -3.39 -0.67
CA ALA A 60 11.66 -3.94 0.68
C ALA A 60 12.48 -5.25 0.79
N SER A 61 12.38 -6.14 -0.21
CA SER A 61 13.10 -7.40 -0.21
C SER A 61 14.63 -7.25 -0.27
N ARG A 62 15.13 -6.16 -0.85
CA ARG A 62 16.57 -5.83 -0.84
C ARG A 62 17.04 -5.30 0.51
N LEU A 63 16.17 -4.57 1.23
CA LEU A 63 16.48 -4.05 2.56
C LEU A 63 16.35 -5.13 3.64
N TYR A 64 15.41 -6.05 3.46
CA TYR A 64 15.05 -7.07 4.45
C TYR A 64 15.10 -8.48 3.83
N PRO A 65 16.27 -8.96 3.38
CA PRO A 65 16.38 -10.21 2.62
C PRO A 65 16.00 -11.47 3.41
N GLN A 66 15.85 -11.37 4.72
CA GLN A 66 15.44 -12.47 5.60
C GLN A 66 13.92 -12.58 5.80
N ALA A 67 13.14 -11.61 5.30
CA ALA A 67 11.68 -11.65 5.33
C ALA A 67 11.10 -12.34 4.09
N ARG A 68 9.82 -12.70 4.14
CA ARG A 68 9.03 -13.25 3.05
C ARG A 68 8.03 -12.23 2.59
N PHE A 69 7.90 -12.02 1.29
CA PHE A 69 7.11 -10.93 0.71
C PHE A 69 5.91 -11.44 -0.07
N TYR A 70 4.79 -10.75 0.11
CA TYR A 70 3.52 -11.08 -0.53
C TYR A 70 2.93 -9.81 -1.11
N GLY A 71 2.48 -9.87 -2.36
CA GLY A 71 1.81 -8.76 -3.02
C GLY A 71 0.44 -9.17 -3.51
N MET A 72 -0.57 -8.41 -3.17
CA MET A 72 -1.93 -8.59 -3.67
C MET A 72 -2.35 -7.37 -4.46
N ASP A 73 -2.97 -7.58 -5.60
CA ASP A 73 -3.60 -6.53 -6.40
C ASP A 73 -4.82 -7.08 -7.14
N ILE A 74 -5.77 -6.22 -7.49
CA ILE A 74 -6.94 -6.61 -8.26
C ILE A 74 -6.66 -6.74 -9.76
N SER A 75 -5.56 -6.12 -10.25
CA SER A 75 -5.20 -6.09 -11.66
C SER A 75 -4.20 -7.20 -11.99
N SER A 76 -4.65 -8.19 -12.76
CA SER A 76 -3.79 -9.25 -13.28
C SER A 76 -2.65 -8.69 -14.14
N VAL A 77 -2.91 -7.63 -14.91
CA VAL A 77 -1.92 -6.94 -15.75
C VAL A 77 -0.79 -6.33 -14.92
N MET A 78 -1.11 -5.75 -13.75
CA MET A 78 -0.10 -5.21 -12.83
C MET A 78 0.71 -6.32 -12.17
N LEU A 79 0.07 -7.41 -11.81
CA LEU A 79 0.73 -8.57 -11.21
C LEU A 79 1.70 -9.27 -12.17
N ASP A 80 1.36 -9.35 -13.46
CA ASP A 80 2.25 -9.89 -14.48
C ASP A 80 3.52 -9.03 -14.63
N GLU A 81 3.37 -7.71 -14.61
CA GLU A 81 4.52 -6.81 -14.59
C GLU A 81 5.33 -6.94 -13.30
N ALA A 82 4.66 -7.09 -12.14
CA ALA A 82 5.32 -7.31 -10.85
C ALA A 82 6.17 -8.59 -10.86
N ARG A 83 5.61 -9.70 -11.33
CA ARG A 83 6.32 -10.98 -11.49
C ARG A 83 7.54 -10.85 -12.42
N ALA A 84 7.35 -10.19 -13.58
CA ALA A 84 8.42 -9.96 -14.53
C ALA A 84 9.55 -9.09 -13.95
N LYS A 85 9.22 -8.04 -13.17
CA LYS A 85 10.21 -7.18 -12.51
C LYS A 85 10.93 -7.92 -11.40
N ALA A 86 10.24 -8.68 -10.57
CA ALA A 86 10.85 -9.49 -9.50
C ALA A 86 11.85 -10.50 -10.08
N ALA A 87 11.49 -11.19 -11.17
CA ALA A 87 12.38 -12.11 -11.85
C ALA A 87 13.64 -11.43 -12.40
N ARG A 88 13.48 -10.25 -13.05
CA ARG A 88 14.63 -9.47 -13.56
C ARG A 88 15.52 -8.92 -12.45
N ALA A 89 14.93 -8.57 -11.30
CA ALA A 89 15.64 -8.00 -10.17
C ALA A 89 16.50 -9.02 -9.40
N ARG A 90 16.41 -10.32 -9.74
CA ARG A 90 17.15 -11.42 -9.10
C ARG A 90 17.00 -11.38 -7.57
N ILE A 91 15.76 -11.24 -7.11
CA ILE A 91 15.43 -11.18 -5.68
C ILE A 91 15.74 -12.54 -5.04
N VAL A 92 16.44 -12.52 -3.91
CA VAL A 92 16.78 -13.72 -3.12
C VAL A 92 15.67 -14.06 -2.12
N ALA A 93 15.04 -13.04 -1.54
CA ALA A 93 13.95 -13.22 -0.59
C ALA A 93 12.73 -13.89 -1.26
N PRO A 94 12.05 -14.85 -0.61
CA PRO A 94 10.82 -15.43 -1.13
C PRO A 94 9.77 -14.35 -1.39
N MET A 95 9.17 -14.37 -2.59
CA MET A 95 8.17 -13.38 -3.00
C MET A 95 7.05 -14.06 -3.79
N ALA A 96 5.80 -13.77 -3.42
CA ALA A 96 4.61 -14.29 -4.10
C ALA A 96 3.65 -13.14 -4.45
N PHE A 97 2.92 -13.31 -5.56
CA PHE A 97 1.92 -12.35 -6.04
C PHE A 97 0.62 -13.07 -6.34
N ALA A 98 -0.50 -12.52 -5.87
CA ALA A 98 -1.83 -13.08 -6.09
C ALA A 98 -2.84 -11.98 -6.42
N GLU A 99 -3.84 -12.35 -7.22
CA GLU A 99 -4.99 -11.50 -7.53
C GLU A 99 -6.02 -11.60 -6.41
N GLY A 100 -6.57 -10.44 -6.00
CA GLY A 100 -7.57 -10.38 -4.95
C GLY A 100 -8.19 -9.00 -4.81
N ASP A 101 -9.30 -8.95 -4.08
CA ASP A 101 -9.95 -7.69 -3.68
C ASP A 101 -9.44 -7.27 -2.30
N ALA A 102 -8.99 -6.02 -2.17
CA ALA A 102 -8.44 -5.48 -0.93
C ALA A 102 -9.43 -5.54 0.25
N THR A 103 -10.72 -5.66 -0.02
CA THR A 103 -11.78 -5.63 0.99
C THR A 103 -12.05 -6.97 1.67
N ASP A 104 -11.72 -8.11 1.01
CA ASP A 104 -12.19 -9.44 1.48
C ASP A 104 -11.35 -10.64 1.03
N PHE A 105 -10.15 -10.44 0.44
CA PHE A 105 -9.35 -11.57 -0.03
C PHE A 105 -8.97 -12.54 1.10
N ASP A 106 -9.01 -13.84 0.79
CA ASP A 106 -8.55 -14.88 1.72
C ASP A 106 -7.03 -15.08 1.57
N ALA A 107 -6.28 -14.51 2.51
CA ALA A 107 -4.82 -14.58 2.51
C ALA A 107 -4.29 -16.03 2.69
N GLN A 108 -5.01 -16.86 3.45
CA GLN A 108 -4.65 -18.28 3.62
C GLN A 108 -4.82 -19.05 2.32
N ALA A 109 -5.90 -18.80 1.58
CA ALA A 109 -6.13 -19.44 0.29
C ALA A 109 -5.12 -18.98 -0.77
N LEU A 110 -4.80 -17.67 -0.79
CA LEU A 110 -3.91 -17.07 -1.80
C LEU A 110 -2.44 -17.37 -1.57
N PHE A 111 -1.98 -17.35 -0.31
CA PHE A 111 -0.57 -17.35 0.04
C PHE A 111 -0.14 -18.50 0.99
N GLY A 112 -1.10 -19.25 1.53
CA GLY A 112 -0.82 -20.24 2.58
C GLY A 112 -0.48 -19.59 3.93
N VAL A 113 -0.76 -18.30 4.09
CA VAL A 113 -0.45 -17.47 5.28
C VAL A 113 -1.69 -16.68 5.67
N ALA A 114 -2.20 -16.89 6.88
CA ALA A 114 -3.42 -16.23 7.34
C ALA A 114 -3.17 -14.83 7.93
N ARG A 115 -1.97 -14.58 8.46
CA ARG A 115 -1.63 -13.32 9.18
C ARG A 115 -0.20 -12.91 8.91
N PHE A 116 0.06 -11.60 9.04
CA PHE A 116 1.33 -10.98 8.67
C PHE A 116 1.88 -10.12 9.81
N GLU A 117 3.21 -10.15 9.98
CA GLU A 117 3.92 -9.30 10.94
C GLU A 117 4.04 -7.86 10.45
N ARG A 118 4.04 -7.65 9.14
CA ARG A 118 4.03 -6.32 8.54
C ARG A 118 3.05 -6.28 7.37
N ILE A 119 2.16 -5.30 7.41
CA ILE A 119 1.30 -4.98 6.27
C ILE A 119 1.54 -3.54 5.90
N PHE A 120 1.61 -3.24 4.62
CA PHE A 120 1.64 -1.86 4.18
C PHE A 120 0.76 -1.62 2.95
N ILE A 121 0.23 -0.39 2.87
CA ILE A 121 -0.59 0.10 1.77
C ILE A 121 0.01 1.41 1.30
N SER A 122 0.28 1.54 0.00
CA SER A 122 0.99 2.68 -0.54
C SER A 122 0.25 3.31 -1.71
N TYR A 123 -0.35 4.49 -1.49
CA TYR A 123 -1.08 5.25 -2.51
C TYR A 123 -2.19 4.45 -3.21
N ALA A 124 -2.90 3.65 -2.45
CA ALA A 124 -3.95 2.80 -2.95
C ALA A 124 -5.34 3.18 -2.40
N LEU A 125 -5.44 3.56 -1.12
CA LEU A 125 -6.74 3.86 -0.51
C LEU A 125 -7.42 5.08 -1.14
N SER A 126 -6.65 6.02 -1.69
CA SER A 126 -7.16 7.13 -2.50
C SER A 126 -7.83 6.68 -3.82
N MET A 127 -7.61 5.44 -4.26
CA MET A 127 -8.16 4.86 -5.49
C MET A 127 -9.21 3.77 -5.24
N VAL A 128 -9.23 3.17 -4.05
CA VAL A 128 -10.20 2.13 -3.67
C VAL A 128 -11.50 2.79 -3.19
N PRO A 129 -12.67 2.55 -3.82
CA PRO A 129 -13.94 3.13 -3.36
C PRO A 129 -14.32 2.69 -1.95
N ALA A 130 -14.23 1.40 -1.66
CA ALA A 130 -14.48 0.77 -0.35
C ALA A 130 -13.20 0.77 0.52
N TRP A 131 -12.52 1.92 0.62
CA TRP A 131 -11.23 2.03 1.30
C TRP A 131 -11.28 1.78 2.81
N ARG A 132 -12.44 2.03 3.45
CA ARG A 132 -12.63 1.74 4.89
C ARG A 132 -12.66 0.26 5.17
N GLU A 133 -13.34 -0.49 4.31
CA GLU A 133 -13.42 -1.95 4.35
C GLU A 133 -12.04 -2.57 4.05
N ALA A 134 -11.33 -2.05 3.06
CA ALA A 134 -9.98 -2.49 2.75
C ALA A 134 -9.00 -2.23 3.92
N LEU A 135 -9.14 -1.08 4.59
CA LEU A 135 -8.36 -0.75 5.78
C LEU A 135 -8.70 -1.69 6.95
N ALA A 136 -9.99 -1.94 7.19
CA ALA A 136 -10.45 -2.86 8.24
C ALA A 136 -9.93 -4.29 7.99
N HIS A 137 -10.00 -4.76 6.75
CA HIS A 137 -9.46 -6.04 6.36
C HIS A 137 -7.95 -6.14 6.58
N ALA A 138 -7.21 -5.09 6.26
CA ALA A 138 -5.76 -5.04 6.53
C ALA A 138 -5.46 -5.18 8.04
N PHE A 139 -6.23 -4.56 8.91
CA PHE A 139 -6.10 -4.72 10.37
C PHE A 139 -6.40 -6.16 10.83
N ASP A 140 -7.39 -6.83 10.22
CA ASP A 140 -7.78 -8.21 10.58
C ASP A 140 -6.71 -9.24 10.18
N LEU A 141 -5.86 -8.92 9.22
CA LEU A 141 -4.77 -9.78 8.75
C LEU A 141 -3.47 -9.63 9.58
N LEU A 142 -3.42 -8.75 10.58
CA LEU A 142 -2.24 -8.62 11.43
C LEU A 142 -2.09 -9.78 12.40
N THR A 143 -0.84 -10.20 12.64
CA THR A 143 -0.51 -10.99 13.83
C THR A 143 -0.67 -10.14 15.09
N PRO A 144 -0.73 -10.72 16.31
CA PRO A 144 -0.79 -9.94 17.56
C PRO A 144 0.36 -8.93 17.71
N GLU A 145 1.54 -9.22 17.17
CA GLU A 145 2.72 -8.36 17.17
C GLU A 145 2.91 -7.63 15.82
N GLY A 146 1.87 -7.66 14.98
CA GLY A 146 1.91 -7.08 13.64
C GLY A 146 1.80 -5.57 13.63
N GLU A 147 2.35 -4.95 12.59
CA GLU A 147 2.26 -3.51 12.35
C GLU A 147 1.65 -3.24 10.98
N LEU A 148 0.76 -2.23 10.93
CA LEU A 148 0.18 -1.73 9.68
C LEU A 148 0.76 -0.34 9.37
N HIS A 149 1.27 -0.18 8.16
CA HIS A 149 1.78 1.08 7.63
C HIS A 149 0.96 1.53 6.43
N VAL A 150 0.51 2.77 6.42
CA VAL A 150 -0.21 3.36 5.29
C VAL A 150 0.46 4.68 4.90
N VAL A 151 0.82 4.82 3.62
CA VAL A 151 1.24 6.09 3.05
C VAL A 151 0.30 6.48 1.92
N ASP A 152 -0.25 7.69 1.97
CA ASP A 152 -1.15 8.22 0.94
C ASP A 152 -1.07 9.75 0.89
N PHE A 153 -1.82 10.38 -0.02
CA PHE A 153 -1.87 11.84 -0.14
C PHE A 153 -2.41 12.49 1.14
N GLY A 154 -1.68 13.50 1.62
CA GLY A 154 -2.03 14.28 2.78
C GLY A 154 -2.99 15.43 2.48
N ASP A 155 -3.22 16.28 3.48
CA ASP A 155 -4.07 17.47 3.41
C ASP A 155 -3.43 18.66 2.67
N GLN A 156 -2.12 18.57 2.42
CA GLN A 156 -1.30 19.56 1.73
C GLN A 156 -1.31 20.94 2.41
N ALA A 157 -1.65 21.01 3.71
CA ALA A 157 -1.86 22.26 4.44
C ALA A 157 -0.63 23.21 4.40
N GLY A 158 0.58 22.64 4.39
CA GLY A 158 1.83 23.39 4.30
C GLY A 158 2.26 23.80 2.89
N LEU A 159 1.44 23.51 1.84
CA LEU A 159 1.78 23.84 0.45
C LEU A 159 0.98 25.04 -0.07
N PRO A 160 1.53 25.82 -1.04
CA PRO A 160 0.83 26.96 -1.61
C PRO A 160 -0.50 26.57 -2.26
N LEU A 161 -1.50 27.43 -2.17
CA LEU A 161 -2.86 27.16 -2.68
C LEU A 161 -2.87 26.82 -4.18
N TRP A 162 -2.09 27.54 -4.98
CA TRP A 162 -2.00 27.27 -6.43
C TRP A 162 -1.51 25.85 -6.73
N PHE A 163 -0.53 25.35 -5.94
CA PHE A 163 -0.01 24.00 -6.08
C PHE A 163 -1.07 22.95 -5.68
N ARG A 164 -1.77 23.17 -4.56
CA ARG A 164 -2.85 22.30 -4.10
C ARG A 164 -3.95 22.15 -5.15
N VAL A 165 -4.37 23.26 -5.75
CA VAL A 165 -5.39 23.27 -6.82
C VAL A 165 -4.89 22.55 -8.07
N ALA A 166 -3.66 22.80 -8.48
CA ALA A 166 -3.06 22.13 -9.63
C ALA A 166 -2.93 20.62 -9.41
N LEU A 167 -2.45 20.21 -8.23
CA LEU A 167 -2.33 18.80 -7.86
C LEU A 167 -3.70 18.12 -7.81
N ALA A 168 -4.70 18.73 -7.19
CA ALA A 168 -6.04 18.15 -7.12
C ALA A 168 -6.66 17.92 -8.51
N LYS A 169 -6.53 18.89 -9.42
CA LYS A 169 -6.97 18.74 -10.82
C LYS A 169 -6.21 17.61 -11.55
N TRP A 170 -4.91 17.54 -11.32
CA TRP A 170 -4.07 16.52 -11.92
C TRP A 170 -4.41 15.13 -11.41
N LEU A 171 -4.60 14.94 -10.09
CA LEU A 171 -5.01 13.68 -9.48
C LEU A 171 -6.38 13.21 -9.97
N ALA A 172 -7.32 14.13 -10.16
CA ALA A 172 -8.65 13.83 -10.68
C ALA A 172 -8.61 13.21 -12.09
N CYS A 173 -7.62 13.57 -12.94
CA CYS A 173 -7.42 12.95 -14.25
C CYS A 173 -7.06 11.45 -14.15
N PHE A 174 -6.61 10.99 -12.99
CA PHE A 174 -6.24 9.59 -12.73
C PHE A 174 -7.22 8.88 -11.78
N HIS A 175 -8.40 9.46 -11.55
CA HIS A 175 -9.40 8.95 -10.60
C HIS A 175 -8.86 8.77 -9.16
N VAL A 176 -7.85 9.56 -8.78
CA VAL A 176 -7.30 9.59 -7.44
C VAL A 176 -8.05 10.63 -6.62
N THR A 177 -8.65 10.20 -5.53
CA THR A 177 -9.37 11.07 -4.58
C THR A 177 -8.67 11.00 -3.23
N PRO A 178 -7.87 12.01 -2.85
CA PRO A 178 -7.27 12.06 -1.51
C PRO A 178 -8.34 11.92 -0.43
N ARG A 179 -8.07 11.07 0.57
CA ARG A 179 -9.03 10.76 1.63
C ARG A 179 -8.72 11.59 2.87
N GLY A 180 -9.33 12.77 2.99
CA GLY A 180 -9.11 13.65 4.14
C GLY A 180 -9.47 13.03 5.50
N GLU A 181 -10.37 12.04 5.50
CA GLU A 181 -10.82 11.31 6.70
C GLU A 181 -9.93 10.12 7.06
N LEU A 182 -8.94 9.77 6.22
CA LEU A 182 -8.19 8.51 6.36
C LEU A 182 -7.41 8.45 7.68
N ALA A 183 -6.75 9.53 8.09
CA ALA A 183 -6.00 9.57 9.33
C ALA A 183 -6.92 9.33 10.56
N GLY A 184 -8.11 9.96 10.57
CA GLY A 184 -9.10 9.76 11.63
C GLY A 184 -9.65 8.34 11.66
N GLU A 185 -9.99 7.78 10.50
CA GLU A 185 -10.48 6.41 10.38
C GLU A 185 -9.41 5.38 10.78
N PHE A 186 -8.15 5.59 10.35
CA PHE A 186 -7.02 4.75 10.74
C PHE A 186 -6.83 4.74 12.26
N ALA A 187 -6.86 5.92 12.89
CA ALA A 187 -6.74 6.06 14.34
C ALA A 187 -7.86 5.33 15.08
N ALA A 188 -9.12 5.48 14.62
CA ALA A 188 -10.28 4.82 15.21
C ALA A 188 -10.18 3.29 15.12
N GLN A 189 -9.81 2.76 13.96
CA GLN A 189 -9.67 1.32 13.75
C GLN A 189 -8.47 0.75 14.55
N ALA A 190 -7.33 1.44 14.59
CA ALA A 190 -6.19 1.05 15.41
C ALA A 190 -6.57 1.00 16.91
N GLN A 191 -7.30 2.00 17.39
CA GLN A 191 -7.79 2.04 18.76
C GLN A 191 -8.74 0.88 19.07
N ALA A 192 -9.67 0.58 18.16
CA ALA A 192 -10.61 -0.54 18.30
C ALA A 192 -9.89 -1.90 18.39
N LYS A 193 -8.75 -2.04 17.72
CA LYS A 193 -7.88 -3.23 17.79
C LYS A 193 -6.88 -3.20 18.94
N GLY A 194 -6.93 -2.18 19.81
CA GLY A 194 -6.02 -2.07 20.96
C GLY A 194 -4.58 -1.68 20.59
N LEU A 195 -4.35 -1.22 19.36
CA LEU A 195 -3.03 -0.81 18.87
C LEU A 195 -2.71 0.65 19.24
N ALA A 196 -1.44 0.98 19.30
CA ALA A 196 -0.95 2.35 19.34
C ALA A 196 -0.94 2.91 17.90
N HIS A 197 -1.25 4.19 17.75
CA HIS A 197 -1.26 4.88 16.47
C HIS A 197 -0.25 6.02 16.45
N ARG A 198 0.45 6.17 15.31
CA ARG A 198 1.34 7.29 15.02
C ARG A 198 0.99 7.86 13.65
N HIS A 199 0.77 9.17 13.62
CA HIS A 199 0.59 9.96 12.39
C HIS A 199 1.84 10.79 12.13
N GLU A 200 2.31 10.82 10.89
CA GLU A 200 3.42 11.65 10.45
C GLU A 200 3.08 12.34 9.13
N ALA A 201 2.99 13.67 9.18
CA ALA A 201 2.83 14.48 7.98
C ALA A 201 4.17 14.63 7.26
N LEU A 202 4.25 14.16 6.03
CA LEU A 202 5.46 14.18 5.22
C LEU A 202 5.41 15.32 4.19
N TYR A 203 6.57 15.93 3.89
CA TYR A 203 6.73 16.91 2.82
C TYR A 203 5.70 18.06 2.89
N ARG A 204 5.56 18.67 4.07
CA ARG A 204 4.62 19.79 4.33
C ARG A 204 3.15 19.38 4.13
N GLY A 205 2.80 18.16 4.48
CA GLY A 205 1.46 17.61 4.32
C GLY A 205 1.14 17.13 2.90
N TYR A 206 2.12 17.02 2.00
CA TYR A 206 1.91 16.42 0.68
C TYR A 206 1.44 14.97 0.79
N ALA A 207 2.07 14.23 1.69
CA ALA A 207 1.73 12.86 2.05
C ALA A 207 1.64 12.75 3.58
N PHE A 208 1.05 11.68 4.05
CA PHE A 208 1.12 11.25 5.44
C PHE A 208 1.57 9.79 5.52
N HIS A 209 2.12 9.42 6.66
CA HIS A 209 2.45 8.06 7.02
C HIS A 209 1.75 7.72 8.33
N GLU A 210 0.80 6.79 8.26
CA GLU A 210 0.08 6.24 9.40
C GLU A 210 0.71 4.91 9.81
N VAL A 211 0.93 4.71 11.08
CA VAL A 211 1.49 3.47 11.63
C VAL A 211 0.67 3.02 12.84
N ALA A 212 0.22 1.77 12.78
CA ALA A 212 -0.36 1.08 13.93
C ALA A 212 0.60 0.01 14.42
N THR A 213 0.88 0.01 15.72
CA THR A 213 1.80 -0.93 16.36
C THR A 213 1.19 -1.52 17.64
N PRO A 214 1.60 -2.70 18.08
CA PRO A 214 1.23 -3.21 19.40
C PRO A 214 1.59 -2.19 20.49
N LYS A 215 0.72 -2.04 21.49
CA LYS A 215 1.05 -1.25 22.68
C LYS A 215 2.14 -1.99 23.44
N ARG A 216 3.27 -1.35 23.65
CA ARG A 216 4.28 -1.86 24.57
C ARG A 216 3.71 -1.82 25.99
N ALA A 217 3.77 -2.97 26.68
CA ALA A 217 3.44 -3.06 28.10
C ALA A 217 4.42 -2.21 28.94
#